data_b7ff2f8ceef5935c14d2d01513daa033
#
_entry.id   b7ff2f8ceef5935c14d2d01513daa033
#
_cell.length_a   1.000
_cell.length_b   1.000
_cell.length_c   1.000
_cell.angle_alpha   90.00
_cell.angle_beta   90.00
_cell.angle_gamma   90.00
#
_symmetry.space_group_name_H-M   'P 1'
#
loop_
_entity.id
_entity.type
_entity.pdbx_description
1 polymer ?
#
loop_
_entity_poly.entity_id
_entity_poly.type
_entity_poly.pdbx_seq_one_letter_code
_entity_poly.pdbx_strand_id
1 'polypeptide(L)'
;MNVVSQQAKLQPLLSEIASRRDDLILLTQDLIRIPTLNPPGENYRDICEFLDRRLTKHGFSTEMVRAYGTPGDSDKYPRWNLVARREGAGSGECVHFNSHIDVVEVGSGWTHDPFGGALVDGKIYGRGACDMKGGLAASIVAVEVFIDTNPDFQGAIEISATGDEESGGYGGVAYLAEKGYFDPKKVQHVIIPEPLNKDRVCLGHRGGWWAEIETFGEIAHGSMPFLGDCAVRHMGAVIDKFEAKLYPAMSARRTDMPVVPDGARSSTMNINSIHGGQAEQADDFTGLPAHCVPD
;
A
#
# COMPACT_ATOMS: atom_id res chain seq x y z
N MET A 1 22.36 26.86 12.83
CA MET A 1 21.80 26.52 14.17
C MET A 1 22.46 25.25 14.70
N ASN A 2 22.87 25.23 15.97
CA ASN A 2 23.63 24.10 16.54
C ASN A 2 22.65 22.93 16.83
N VAL A 3 22.94 21.70 16.38
CA VAL A 3 22.12 20.49 16.54
C VAL A 3 21.70 20.26 18.01
N VAL A 4 22.58 20.55 18.96
CA VAL A 4 22.30 20.43 20.41
C VAL A 4 21.19 21.37 20.86
N SER A 5 21.08 22.58 20.28
CA SER A 5 20.01 23.53 20.62
C SER A 5 18.65 23.16 20.03
N GLN A 6 18.64 22.44 18.92
CA GLN A 6 17.41 21.91 18.32
C GLN A 6 16.88 20.71 19.10
N GLN A 7 17.74 19.79 19.50
CA GLN A 7 17.33 18.63 20.32
C GLN A 7 16.72 19.07 21.66
N ALA A 8 17.28 20.09 22.32
CA ALA A 8 16.74 20.60 23.57
C ALA A 8 15.34 21.21 23.41
N LYS A 9 15.03 21.84 22.27
CA LYS A 9 13.70 22.38 21.95
C LYS A 9 12.67 21.29 21.65
N LEU A 10 13.09 20.17 21.08
CA LEU A 10 12.22 19.04 20.75
C LEU A 10 11.89 18.14 21.94
N GLN A 11 12.70 18.19 23.02
CA GLN A 11 12.54 17.27 24.15
C GLN A 11 11.17 17.32 24.83
N PRO A 12 10.54 18.49 25.07
CA PRO A 12 9.21 18.54 25.62
C PRO A 12 8.16 17.89 24.70
N LEU A 13 8.25 18.14 23.39
CA LEU A 13 7.38 17.55 22.37
C LEU A 13 7.52 16.02 22.32
N LEU A 14 8.74 15.52 22.35
CA LEU A 14 9.01 14.07 22.35
C LEU A 14 8.51 13.39 23.63
N SER A 15 8.60 14.08 24.77
CA SER A 15 8.05 13.60 26.04
C SER A 15 6.51 13.51 26.00
N GLU A 16 5.88 14.50 25.40
CA GLU A 16 4.41 14.51 25.25
C GLU A 16 3.96 13.42 24.26
N ILE A 17 4.65 13.24 23.15
CA ILE A 17 4.39 12.12 22.22
C ILE A 17 4.52 10.77 22.95
N ALA A 18 5.54 10.62 23.80
CA ALA A 18 5.72 9.39 24.57
C ALA A 18 4.58 9.14 25.58
N SER A 19 3.99 10.21 26.15
CA SER A 19 2.82 10.10 27.03
C SER A 19 1.55 9.60 26.31
N ARG A 20 1.45 9.85 25.00
CA ARG A 20 0.34 9.43 24.14
C ARG A 20 0.49 8.01 23.57
N ARG A 21 1.42 7.21 24.11
CA ARG A 21 1.71 5.86 23.63
C ARG A 21 0.47 4.96 23.54
N ASP A 22 -0.37 4.99 24.57
CA ASP A 22 -1.56 4.12 24.61
C ASP A 22 -2.63 4.57 23.62
N ASP A 23 -2.75 5.87 23.38
CA ASP A 23 -3.63 6.42 22.34
C ASP A 23 -3.15 6.00 20.93
N LEU A 24 -1.83 6.05 20.68
CA LEU A 24 -1.25 5.56 19.44
C LEU A 24 -1.56 4.07 19.21
N ILE A 25 -1.41 3.24 20.24
CA ILE A 25 -1.72 1.82 20.18
C ILE A 25 -3.19 1.60 19.84
N LEU A 26 -4.08 2.27 20.57
CA LEU A 26 -5.53 2.16 20.36
C LEU A 26 -5.93 2.61 18.94
N LEU A 27 -5.43 3.75 18.50
CA LEU A 27 -5.70 4.23 17.13
C LEU A 27 -5.23 3.23 16.08
N THR A 28 -4.04 2.68 16.24
CA THR A 28 -3.51 1.66 15.32
C THR A 28 -4.40 0.41 15.30
N GLN A 29 -4.82 -0.07 16.47
CA GLN A 29 -5.73 -1.22 16.58
C GLN A 29 -7.08 -0.95 15.94
N ASP A 30 -7.66 0.23 16.14
CA ASP A 30 -8.96 0.61 15.57
C ASP A 30 -8.88 0.71 14.04
N LEU A 31 -7.79 1.25 13.49
CA LEU A 31 -7.57 1.27 12.04
C LEU A 31 -7.42 -0.15 11.46
N ILE A 32 -6.73 -1.05 12.16
CA ILE A 32 -6.58 -2.45 11.73
C ILE A 32 -7.93 -3.17 11.71
N ARG A 33 -8.79 -2.92 12.69
CA ARG A 33 -10.12 -3.53 12.80
C ARG A 33 -11.09 -3.12 11.71
N ILE A 34 -10.77 -2.12 10.90
CA ILE A 34 -11.50 -1.78 9.69
C ILE A 34 -10.78 -2.45 8.51
N PRO A 35 -11.25 -3.59 7.97
CA PRO A 35 -10.56 -4.35 6.94
C PRO A 35 -10.74 -3.70 5.57
N THR A 36 -9.77 -2.91 5.18
CA THR A 36 -9.76 -2.16 3.90
C THR A 36 -9.01 -2.91 2.83
N LEU A 37 -9.48 -4.12 2.49
CA LEU A 37 -8.85 -5.00 1.51
C LEU A 37 -8.87 -4.40 0.10
N ASN A 38 -7.73 -4.44 -0.57
CA ASN A 38 -7.58 -4.02 -1.96
C ASN A 38 -6.68 -5.03 -2.73
N PRO A 39 -7.16 -5.67 -3.80
CA PRO A 39 -8.56 -5.64 -4.28
C PRO A 39 -9.55 -6.20 -3.26
N PRO A 40 -10.86 -5.83 -3.30
CA PRO A 40 -11.54 -4.96 -4.28
C PRO A 40 -11.70 -3.50 -3.87
N GLY A 41 -11.22 -3.07 -2.71
CA GLY A 41 -11.41 -1.74 -2.13
C GLY A 41 -12.56 -1.70 -1.12
N GLU A 42 -12.51 -2.61 -0.14
CA GLU A 42 -13.52 -2.72 0.90
C GLU A 42 -13.36 -1.64 1.98
N ASN A 43 -14.49 -1.20 2.54
CA ASN A 43 -14.57 -0.36 3.74
C ASN A 43 -13.79 0.98 3.68
N TYR A 44 -13.47 1.51 2.48
CA TYR A 44 -12.77 2.78 2.35
C TYR A 44 -13.57 3.95 2.95
N ARG A 45 -14.88 3.90 2.80
CA ARG A 45 -15.76 4.91 3.39
C ARG A 45 -15.70 4.87 4.91
N ASP A 46 -15.78 3.69 5.50
CA ASP A 46 -15.85 3.51 6.95
C ASP A 46 -14.58 4.01 7.65
N ILE A 47 -13.40 3.70 7.08
CA ILE A 47 -12.13 4.20 7.63
C ILE A 47 -11.98 5.70 7.44
N CYS A 48 -12.41 6.27 6.30
CA CYS A 48 -12.42 7.72 6.09
C CYS A 48 -13.36 8.41 7.08
N GLU A 49 -14.58 7.91 7.31
CA GLU A 49 -15.51 8.44 8.29
C GLU A 49 -14.98 8.30 9.74
N PHE A 50 -14.25 7.25 10.05
CA PHE A 50 -13.60 7.10 11.35
C PHE A 50 -12.53 8.17 11.56
N LEU A 51 -11.68 8.40 10.57
CA LEU A 51 -10.63 9.41 10.59
C LEU A 51 -11.19 10.83 10.59
N ASP A 52 -12.25 11.09 9.81
CA ASP A 52 -12.97 12.36 9.78
C ASP A 52 -13.43 12.78 11.17
N ARG A 53 -14.11 11.88 11.89
CA ARG A 53 -14.56 12.14 13.27
C ARG A 53 -13.41 12.47 14.23
N ARG A 54 -12.27 11.79 14.08
CA ARG A 54 -11.10 12.04 14.93
C ARG A 54 -10.47 13.40 14.63
N LEU A 55 -10.19 13.67 13.35
CA LEU A 55 -9.49 14.88 12.92
C LEU A 55 -10.35 16.14 13.12
N THR A 56 -11.65 16.07 12.89
CA THR A 56 -12.58 17.17 13.18
C THR A 56 -12.56 17.56 14.66
N LYS A 57 -12.47 16.61 15.60
CA LYS A 57 -12.34 16.89 17.04
C LYS A 57 -11.06 17.67 17.36
N HIS A 58 -10.00 17.51 16.60
CA HIS A 58 -8.75 18.24 16.72
C HIS A 58 -8.71 19.51 15.85
N GLY A 59 -9.88 19.96 15.36
CA GLY A 59 -10.06 21.22 14.65
C GLY A 59 -9.56 21.24 13.23
N PHE A 60 -9.45 20.08 12.59
CA PHE A 60 -9.24 20.02 11.15
C PHE A 60 -10.55 20.28 10.39
N SER A 61 -10.44 20.99 9.28
CA SER A 61 -11.45 20.97 8.22
C SER A 61 -11.19 19.75 7.35
N THR A 62 -12.20 18.92 7.18
CA THR A 62 -12.09 17.63 6.49
C THR A 62 -12.94 17.60 5.23
N GLU A 63 -12.49 16.88 4.22
CA GLU A 63 -13.19 16.64 2.98
C GLU A 63 -13.09 15.15 2.62
N MET A 64 -14.24 14.50 2.44
CA MET A 64 -14.34 13.14 1.90
C MET A 64 -14.42 13.21 0.38
N VAL A 65 -13.45 12.64 -0.31
CA VAL A 65 -13.31 12.71 -1.77
C VAL A 65 -13.51 11.34 -2.39
N ARG A 66 -14.58 11.17 -3.17
CA ARG A 66 -14.76 9.96 -3.98
C ARG A 66 -14.09 10.11 -5.35
N ALA A 67 -13.22 9.19 -5.69
CA ALA A 67 -12.52 9.13 -6.98
C ALA A 67 -13.37 8.38 -8.01
N TYR A 68 -14.35 9.07 -8.58
CA TYR A 68 -15.25 8.51 -9.58
C TYR A 68 -14.54 8.10 -10.87
N GLY A 69 -14.90 6.93 -11.40
CA GLY A 69 -14.47 6.46 -12.72
C GLY A 69 -13.01 6.02 -12.79
N THR A 70 -12.34 5.90 -11.66
CA THR A 70 -11.01 5.33 -11.58
C THR A 70 -11.05 3.80 -11.64
N PRO A 71 -9.96 3.11 -12.01
CA PRO A 71 -9.92 1.66 -12.02
C PRO A 71 -10.40 1.07 -10.68
N GLY A 72 -11.35 0.13 -10.76
CA GLY A 72 -11.94 -0.53 -9.58
C GLY A 72 -13.03 0.27 -8.87
N ASP A 73 -13.29 1.55 -9.22
CA ASP A 73 -14.41 2.30 -8.65
C ASP A 73 -15.75 1.71 -9.11
N SER A 74 -16.63 1.50 -8.15
CA SER A 74 -18.00 1.04 -8.38
C SER A 74 -18.88 1.47 -7.21
N ASP A 75 -20.22 1.34 -7.36
CA ASP A 75 -21.12 1.61 -6.24
C ASP A 75 -20.95 0.59 -5.10
N LYS A 76 -20.47 -0.62 -5.41
CA LYS A 76 -20.18 -1.64 -4.42
C LYS A 76 -18.85 -1.39 -3.70
N TYR A 77 -17.84 -0.90 -4.41
CA TYR A 77 -16.50 -0.63 -3.92
C TYR A 77 -16.07 0.80 -4.29
N PRO A 78 -16.68 1.81 -3.67
CA PRO A 78 -16.40 3.20 -4.00
C PRO A 78 -15.01 3.62 -3.48
N ARG A 79 -14.25 4.32 -4.32
CA ARG A 79 -12.91 4.81 -3.99
C ARG A 79 -12.99 6.11 -3.19
N TRP A 80 -13.02 5.96 -1.86
CA TRP A 80 -13.03 7.10 -0.94
C TRP A 80 -11.66 7.44 -0.43
N ASN A 81 -11.40 8.74 -0.33
CA ASN A 81 -10.22 9.33 0.28
C ASN A 81 -10.68 10.38 1.32
N LEU A 82 -9.83 10.68 2.28
CA LEU A 82 -10.02 11.78 3.20
C LEU A 82 -8.87 12.76 3.06
N VAL A 83 -9.18 14.05 2.95
CA VAL A 83 -8.21 15.14 3.06
C VAL A 83 -8.62 16.02 4.24
N ALA A 84 -7.70 16.27 5.14
CA ALA A 84 -7.91 17.06 6.33
C ALA A 84 -6.87 18.17 6.40
N ARG A 85 -7.30 19.41 6.67
CA ARG A 85 -6.43 20.59 6.75
C ARG A 85 -6.68 21.38 8.04
N ARG A 86 -5.59 21.74 8.70
CA ARG A 86 -5.58 22.62 9.87
C ARG A 86 -4.72 23.84 9.55
N GLU A 87 -5.34 25.03 9.59
CA GLU A 87 -4.61 26.29 9.48
C GLU A 87 -4.00 26.69 10.82
N GLY A 88 -2.79 27.23 10.78
CA GLY A 88 -2.14 27.85 11.93
C GLY A 88 -2.58 29.30 12.14
N ALA A 89 -1.99 29.97 13.13
CA ALA A 89 -2.32 31.33 13.51
C ALA A 89 -1.88 32.40 12.49
N GLY A 90 -1.01 32.07 11.54
CA GLY A 90 -0.53 32.99 10.53
C GLY A 90 0.03 32.32 9.30
N SER A 91 0.52 33.11 8.35
CA SER A 91 1.08 32.62 7.08
C SER A 91 2.36 31.79 7.31
N GLY A 92 2.53 30.76 6.50
CA GLY A 92 3.69 29.88 6.53
C GLY A 92 3.57 28.77 5.52
N GLU A 93 4.49 27.83 5.57
CA GLU A 93 4.51 26.66 4.69
C GLU A 93 3.51 25.59 5.17
N CYS A 94 3.07 24.75 4.24
CA CYS A 94 2.22 23.60 4.54
C CYS A 94 3.06 22.31 4.58
N VAL A 95 2.90 21.56 5.67
CA VAL A 95 3.41 20.18 5.78
C VAL A 95 2.25 19.23 5.61
N HIS A 96 2.36 18.34 4.62
CA HIS A 96 1.35 17.34 4.28
C HIS A 96 1.84 15.95 4.66
N PHE A 97 1.01 15.21 5.39
CA PHE A 97 1.21 13.78 5.68
C PHE A 97 0.30 12.98 4.76
N ASN A 98 0.89 12.16 3.89
CA ASN A 98 0.13 11.25 3.05
C ASN A 98 0.31 9.81 3.53
N SER A 99 -0.78 9.09 3.69
CA SER A 99 -0.76 7.67 4.05
C SER A 99 -1.86 6.93 3.32
N HIS A 100 -1.58 5.70 2.88
CA HIS A 100 -2.64 4.88 2.33
C HIS A 100 -3.42 4.16 3.44
N ILE A 101 -4.69 3.84 3.13
CA ILE A 101 -5.61 3.17 4.05
C ILE A 101 -5.87 1.72 3.67
N ASP A 102 -5.61 1.37 2.42
CA ASP A 102 -5.84 0.02 1.90
C ASP A 102 -4.75 -0.96 2.35
N VAL A 103 -5.08 -2.22 2.25
CA VAL A 103 -4.20 -3.32 2.61
C VAL A 103 -4.41 -4.48 1.65
N VAL A 104 -3.36 -5.23 1.35
CA VAL A 104 -3.43 -6.45 0.53
C VAL A 104 -4.15 -7.58 1.26
N GLU A 105 -4.51 -8.63 0.52
CA GLU A 105 -5.09 -9.86 1.07
C GLU A 105 -4.26 -10.45 2.20
N VAL A 106 -4.95 -11.10 3.14
CA VAL A 106 -4.31 -11.63 4.35
C VAL A 106 -3.48 -12.88 4.12
N GLY A 107 -3.80 -13.69 3.10
CA GLY A 107 -3.15 -14.97 2.89
C GLY A 107 -3.41 -15.96 4.03
N SER A 108 -2.46 -16.88 4.25
CA SER A 108 -2.54 -17.93 5.28
C SER A 108 -1.38 -17.85 6.27
N GLY A 109 -1.45 -18.62 7.36
CA GLY A 109 -0.35 -18.77 8.34
C GLY A 109 -0.32 -17.70 9.44
N TRP A 110 -1.38 -16.96 9.65
CA TRP A 110 -1.49 -16.00 10.74
C TRP A 110 -1.60 -16.70 12.10
N THR A 111 -0.84 -16.21 13.09
CA THR A 111 -0.90 -16.68 14.49
C THR A 111 -1.92 -15.93 15.32
N HIS A 112 -2.36 -14.76 14.85
CA HIS A 112 -3.40 -13.93 15.46
C HIS A 112 -4.40 -13.53 14.37
N ASP A 113 -5.59 -13.11 14.77
CA ASP A 113 -6.57 -12.57 13.84
C ASP A 113 -5.95 -11.38 13.07
N PRO A 114 -5.86 -11.44 11.72
CA PRO A 114 -5.25 -10.39 10.91
C PRO A 114 -5.93 -9.02 11.03
N PHE A 115 -7.18 -8.96 11.50
CA PHE A 115 -7.91 -7.71 11.74
C PHE A 115 -8.24 -7.49 13.23
N GLY A 116 -7.70 -8.31 14.13
CA GLY A 116 -7.91 -8.18 15.58
C GLY A 116 -7.08 -7.06 16.22
N GLY A 117 -5.92 -6.71 15.64
CA GLY A 117 -5.00 -5.72 16.22
C GLY A 117 -4.42 -6.18 17.57
N ALA A 118 -4.08 -7.46 17.73
CA ALA A 118 -3.59 -8.01 18.98
C ALA A 118 -2.28 -7.31 19.42
N LEU A 119 -2.23 -6.87 20.68
CA LEU A 119 -1.01 -6.34 21.30
C LEU A 119 -0.35 -7.44 22.15
N VAL A 120 0.78 -7.97 21.70
CA VAL A 120 1.53 -9.03 22.38
C VAL A 120 2.99 -8.63 22.47
N ASP A 121 3.57 -8.67 23.65
CA ASP A 121 4.99 -8.33 23.91
C ASP A 121 5.44 -6.98 23.29
N GLY A 122 4.55 -5.97 23.36
CA GLY A 122 4.79 -4.64 22.86
C GLY A 122 4.73 -4.50 21.33
N LYS A 123 4.24 -5.52 20.62
CA LYS A 123 4.03 -5.54 19.17
C LYS A 123 2.54 -5.63 18.84
N ILE A 124 2.10 -4.87 17.85
CA ILE A 124 0.75 -4.95 17.32
C ILE A 124 0.77 -5.91 16.11
N TYR A 125 -0.05 -6.95 16.19
CA TYR A 125 -0.23 -7.93 15.12
C TYR A 125 -1.49 -7.62 14.34
N GLY A 126 -1.35 -7.48 13.02
CA GLY A 126 -2.48 -7.27 12.13
C GLY A 126 -2.06 -6.89 10.73
N ARG A 127 -2.92 -7.15 9.73
CA ARG A 127 -2.73 -6.70 8.36
C ARG A 127 -2.82 -5.18 8.33
N GLY A 128 -1.81 -4.51 7.74
CA GLY A 128 -1.68 -3.06 7.74
C GLY A 128 -1.02 -2.46 9.00
N ALA A 129 -0.68 -3.26 10.01
CA ALA A 129 0.01 -2.75 11.21
C ALA A 129 1.35 -2.08 10.88
N CYS A 130 2.09 -2.63 9.91
CA CYS A 130 3.35 -2.10 9.41
C CYS A 130 3.12 -1.24 8.17
N ASP A 131 2.39 -1.74 7.20
CA ASP A 131 2.15 -1.18 5.88
C ASP A 131 0.65 -0.88 5.72
N MET A 132 0.20 0.43 5.88
CA MET A 132 0.94 1.49 6.59
C MET A 132 0.05 2.18 7.66
N LYS A 133 -1.00 1.50 8.17
CA LYS A 133 -1.92 2.05 9.19
C LYS A 133 -1.20 2.47 10.48
N GLY A 134 -0.10 1.79 10.83
CA GLY A 134 0.78 2.19 11.94
C GLY A 134 1.46 3.53 11.69
N GLY A 135 1.95 3.77 10.48
CA GLY A 135 2.51 5.04 10.05
C GLY A 135 1.47 6.16 10.03
N LEU A 136 0.27 5.88 9.53
CA LEU A 136 -0.87 6.80 9.56
C LEU A 136 -1.23 7.19 11.00
N ALA A 137 -1.38 6.22 11.90
CA ALA A 137 -1.67 6.48 13.31
C ALA A 137 -0.58 7.31 13.98
N ALA A 138 0.69 7.01 13.71
CA ALA A 138 1.83 7.76 14.25
C ALA A 138 1.84 9.22 13.78
N SER A 139 1.54 9.47 12.51
CA SER A 139 1.42 10.82 11.96
C SER A 139 0.30 11.61 12.63
N ILE A 140 -0.87 10.99 12.77
CA ILE A 140 -2.03 11.65 13.41
C ILE A 140 -1.69 12.04 14.84
N VAL A 141 -1.22 11.11 15.67
CA VAL A 141 -0.88 11.39 17.08
C VAL A 141 0.23 12.43 17.19
N ALA A 142 1.26 12.37 16.34
CA ALA A 142 2.34 13.36 16.35
C ALA A 142 1.84 14.77 16.01
N VAL A 143 0.94 14.88 15.03
CA VAL A 143 0.34 16.15 14.63
C VAL A 143 -0.60 16.69 15.71
N GLU A 144 -1.43 15.84 16.31
CA GLU A 144 -2.29 16.23 17.43
C GLU A 144 -1.46 16.80 18.60
N VAL A 145 -0.42 16.09 19.01
CA VAL A 145 0.50 16.58 20.06
C VAL A 145 1.18 17.88 19.68
N PHE A 146 1.60 18.00 18.42
CA PHE A 146 2.21 19.25 17.93
C PHE A 146 1.25 20.42 18.03
N ILE A 147 -0.01 20.26 17.62
CA ILE A 147 -1.04 21.32 17.68
C ILE A 147 -1.35 21.68 19.13
N ASP A 148 -1.52 20.68 19.99
CA ASP A 148 -1.84 20.90 21.42
C ASP A 148 -0.72 21.65 22.16
N THR A 149 0.54 21.38 21.79
CA THR A 149 1.71 22.03 22.42
C THR A 149 2.13 23.34 21.74
N ASN A 150 1.66 23.61 20.52
CA ASN A 150 1.97 24.81 19.72
C ASN A 150 0.70 25.41 19.10
N PRO A 151 -0.24 25.92 19.89
CA PRO A 151 -1.53 26.39 19.39
C PRO A 151 -1.40 27.54 18.39
N ASP A 152 -0.31 28.33 18.48
CA ASP A 152 -0.02 29.47 17.61
C ASP A 152 0.96 29.14 16.48
N PHE A 153 1.04 27.86 16.05
CA PHE A 153 1.92 27.49 14.95
C PHE A 153 1.59 28.27 13.67
N GLN A 154 2.58 28.44 12.80
CA GLN A 154 2.43 29.17 11.55
C GLN A 154 2.33 28.22 10.37
N GLY A 155 1.63 28.62 9.29
CA GLY A 155 1.40 27.83 8.11
C GLY A 155 0.24 26.87 8.26
N ALA A 156 0.32 25.70 7.65
CA ALA A 156 -0.75 24.70 7.67
C ALA A 156 -0.22 23.29 7.84
N ILE A 157 -1.06 22.42 8.35
CA ILE A 157 -0.84 20.97 8.40
C ILE A 157 -1.96 20.29 7.64
N GLU A 158 -1.59 19.40 6.73
CA GLU A 158 -2.54 18.55 6.01
C GLU A 158 -2.26 17.07 6.30
N ILE A 159 -3.33 16.29 6.31
CA ILE A 159 -3.29 14.81 6.37
C ILE A 159 -4.20 14.30 5.26
N SER A 160 -3.70 13.44 4.40
CA SER A 160 -4.52 12.66 3.48
C SER A 160 -4.45 11.18 3.81
N ALA A 161 -5.62 10.54 3.80
CA ALA A 161 -5.78 9.10 3.91
C ALA A 161 -6.34 8.59 2.56
N THR A 162 -5.50 7.90 1.79
CA THR A 162 -5.74 7.59 0.37
C THR A 162 -5.93 6.11 0.13
N GLY A 163 -6.86 5.74 -0.74
CA GLY A 163 -7.05 4.36 -1.18
C GLY A 163 -6.15 3.97 -2.33
N ASP A 164 -6.22 2.69 -2.70
CA ASP A 164 -5.64 2.09 -3.91
C ASP A 164 -4.11 2.16 -4.04
N GLU A 165 -3.36 2.43 -3.00
CA GLU A 165 -1.89 2.42 -3.08
C GLU A 165 -1.39 1.03 -3.52
N GLU A 166 -1.91 -0.03 -2.91
CA GLU A 166 -1.56 -1.43 -3.15
C GLU A 166 -1.94 -1.94 -4.57
N SER A 167 -2.70 -1.14 -5.31
CA SER A 167 -3.09 -1.42 -6.71
C SER A 167 -2.69 -0.32 -7.69
N GLY A 168 -1.75 0.55 -7.33
CA GLY A 168 -1.14 1.57 -8.18
C GLY A 168 -1.64 3.00 -7.98
N GLY A 169 -2.45 3.26 -6.95
CA GLY A 169 -2.79 4.60 -6.48
C GLY A 169 -3.77 5.40 -7.35
N TYR A 170 -4.42 4.76 -8.32
CA TYR A 170 -5.28 5.46 -9.30
C TYR A 170 -6.49 6.14 -8.66
N GLY A 171 -7.19 5.46 -7.75
CA GLY A 171 -8.33 6.02 -7.00
C GLY A 171 -7.92 6.81 -5.76
N GLY A 172 -6.63 6.84 -5.45
CA GLY A 172 -6.05 7.50 -4.29
C GLY A 172 -5.22 8.73 -4.66
N VAL A 173 -3.91 8.63 -4.42
CA VAL A 173 -2.97 9.75 -4.56
C VAL A 173 -2.94 10.32 -5.97
N ALA A 174 -3.04 9.49 -7.03
CA ALA A 174 -3.05 9.97 -8.41
C ALA A 174 -4.27 10.83 -8.71
N TYR A 175 -5.46 10.40 -8.28
CA TYR A 175 -6.69 11.18 -8.42
C TYR A 175 -6.62 12.52 -7.69
N LEU A 176 -6.16 12.51 -6.43
CA LEU A 176 -6.02 13.74 -5.65
C LEU A 176 -4.99 14.69 -6.27
N ALA A 177 -3.88 14.17 -6.81
CA ALA A 177 -2.89 14.97 -7.52
C ALA A 177 -3.48 15.65 -8.77
N GLU A 178 -4.24 14.90 -9.58
CA GLU A 178 -4.94 15.43 -10.77
C GLU A 178 -5.94 16.53 -10.40
N LYS A 179 -6.61 16.40 -9.24
CA LYS A 179 -7.54 17.42 -8.72
C LYS A 179 -6.84 18.60 -8.04
N GLY A 180 -5.51 18.63 -7.99
CA GLY A 180 -4.71 19.75 -7.48
C GLY A 180 -4.61 19.82 -5.96
N TYR A 181 -4.88 18.71 -5.23
CA TYR A 181 -4.69 18.68 -3.78
C TYR A 181 -3.22 18.82 -3.38
N PHE A 182 -2.29 18.35 -4.22
CA PHE A 182 -0.84 18.44 -3.98
C PHE A 182 -0.15 19.51 -4.81
N ASP A 183 -0.85 20.61 -5.17
CA ASP A 183 -0.24 21.73 -5.86
C ASP A 183 0.93 22.30 -5.02
N PRO A 184 2.15 22.40 -5.56
CA PRO A 184 3.32 22.93 -4.83
C PRO A 184 3.16 24.34 -4.29
N LYS A 185 2.20 25.12 -4.81
CA LYS A 185 1.83 26.41 -4.26
C LYS A 185 1.06 26.33 -2.94
N LYS A 186 0.42 25.18 -2.66
CA LYS A 186 -0.38 24.93 -1.47
C LYS A 186 0.34 24.03 -0.47
N VAL A 187 1.13 23.08 -0.96
CA VAL A 187 1.85 22.07 -0.19
C VAL A 187 3.34 22.16 -0.52
N GLN A 188 4.17 22.54 0.44
CA GLN A 188 5.60 22.70 0.27
C GLN A 188 6.40 21.47 0.72
N HIS A 189 5.91 20.75 1.72
CA HIS A 189 6.57 19.57 2.27
C HIS A 189 5.61 18.41 2.36
N VAL A 190 6.06 17.22 1.96
CA VAL A 190 5.27 15.97 2.06
C VAL A 190 6.06 14.95 2.86
N ILE A 191 5.39 14.31 3.81
CA ILE A 191 5.90 13.20 4.60
C ILE A 191 5.03 11.97 4.33
N ILE A 192 5.65 10.88 3.91
CA ILE A 192 4.98 9.60 3.67
C ILE A 192 5.61 8.59 4.62
N PRO A 193 4.92 8.19 5.71
CA PRO A 193 5.47 7.36 6.78
C PRO A 193 5.38 5.86 6.47
N GLU A 194 5.88 5.48 5.29
CA GLU A 194 6.03 4.08 4.86
C GLU A 194 7.05 3.31 5.72
N PRO A 195 6.94 1.97 5.83
CA PRO A 195 7.71 1.15 6.77
C PRO A 195 9.16 0.90 6.31
N LEU A 196 10.01 1.91 6.29
CA LEU A 196 11.42 1.83 5.88
C LEU A 196 12.44 1.73 7.02
N ASN A 197 12.01 1.59 8.25
CA ASN A 197 12.72 1.81 9.51
C ASN A 197 12.82 3.29 9.92
N LYS A 198 12.77 3.51 11.23
CA LYS A 198 12.76 4.84 11.87
C LYS A 198 14.01 5.71 11.62
N ASP A 199 15.10 5.10 11.16
CA ASP A 199 16.41 5.71 10.94
C ASP A 199 16.74 5.92 9.46
N ARG A 200 15.76 5.73 8.56
CA ARG A 200 15.97 5.81 7.12
C ARG A 200 15.00 6.77 6.45
N VAL A 201 15.51 7.40 5.40
CA VAL A 201 14.71 8.19 4.46
C VAL A 201 14.84 7.53 3.09
N CYS A 202 13.72 7.25 2.44
CA CYS A 202 13.70 6.72 1.08
C CYS A 202 14.15 7.79 0.10
N LEU A 203 15.17 7.49 -0.70
CA LEU A 203 15.69 8.39 -1.72
C LEU A 203 15.15 8.09 -3.12
N GLY A 204 14.36 7.04 -3.28
CA GLY A 204 13.79 6.63 -4.55
C GLY A 204 13.15 5.25 -4.49
N HIS A 205 12.39 4.92 -5.52
CA HIS A 205 11.70 3.66 -5.67
C HIS A 205 12.17 2.91 -6.92
N ARG A 206 12.01 1.59 -6.90
CA ARG A 206 12.07 0.78 -8.12
C ARG A 206 10.72 0.89 -8.82
N GLY A 207 10.73 0.91 -10.16
CA GLY A 207 9.51 0.77 -10.92
C GLY A 207 8.93 -0.64 -10.80
N GLY A 208 7.60 -0.76 -10.77
CA GLY A 208 6.87 -2.01 -10.91
C GLY A 208 6.35 -2.18 -12.34
N TRP A 209 6.36 -3.40 -12.85
CA TRP A 209 5.79 -3.75 -14.13
C TRP A 209 5.08 -5.10 -14.05
N TRP A 210 3.85 -5.14 -14.50
CA TRP A 210 3.02 -6.35 -14.55
C TRP A 210 2.88 -6.79 -15.98
N ALA A 211 3.00 -8.07 -16.22
CA ALA A 211 2.85 -8.67 -17.54
C ALA A 211 2.05 -9.96 -17.45
N GLU A 212 1.22 -10.18 -18.46
CA GLU A 212 0.60 -11.44 -18.75
C GLU A 212 1.23 -12.03 -20.01
N ILE A 213 1.50 -13.32 -19.98
CA ILE A 213 2.06 -14.05 -21.11
C ILE A 213 1.10 -15.17 -21.43
N GLU A 214 0.58 -15.16 -22.62
CA GLU A 214 -0.30 -16.20 -23.13
C GLU A 214 0.45 -17.06 -24.15
N THR A 215 0.20 -18.36 -24.11
CA THR A 215 0.63 -19.34 -25.11
C THR A 215 -0.59 -20.01 -25.71
N PHE A 216 -0.57 -20.21 -26.99
CA PHE A 216 -1.67 -20.79 -27.76
C PHE A 216 -1.28 -22.14 -28.29
N GLY A 217 -2.27 -22.99 -28.54
CA GLY A 217 -2.08 -24.33 -29.07
C GLY A 217 -3.22 -24.78 -29.97
N GLU A 218 -3.19 -26.05 -30.37
CA GLU A 218 -4.20 -26.69 -31.19
C GLU A 218 -4.56 -28.05 -30.60
N ILE A 219 -5.86 -28.26 -30.37
CA ILE A 219 -6.39 -29.49 -29.77
C ILE A 219 -6.22 -30.68 -30.72
N ALA A 220 -5.77 -31.82 -30.17
CA ALA A 220 -5.73 -33.11 -30.86
C ALA A 220 -6.13 -34.25 -29.94
N HIS A 221 -6.43 -35.40 -30.52
CA HIS A 221 -6.69 -36.61 -29.74
C HIS A 221 -5.46 -37.01 -28.92
N GLY A 222 -5.63 -37.33 -27.64
CA GLY A 222 -4.52 -37.59 -26.70
C GLY A 222 -3.56 -38.69 -27.11
N SER A 223 -4.00 -39.67 -27.92
CA SER A 223 -3.10 -40.70 -28.50
C SER A 223 -2.36 -40.23 -29.74
N MET A 224 -2.69 -39.06 -30.30
CA MET A 224 -2.12 -38.48 -31.50
C MET A 224 -1.65 -37.04 -31.29
N PRO A 225 -0.84 -36.76 -30.24
CA PRO A 225 -0.41 -35.41 -29.91
C PRO A 225 0.39 -34.71 -31.01
N PHE A 226 0.92 -35.48 -31.94
CA PHE A 226 1.67 -34.98 -33.11
C PHE A 226 0.76 -34.28 -34.15
N LEU A 227 -0.55 -34.39 -34.03
CA LEU A 227 -1.55 -33.67 -34.86
C LEU A 227 -2.01 -32.34 -34.23
N GLY A 228 -1.61 -32.07 -32.98
CA GLY A 228 -1.94 -30.87 -32.25
C GLY A 228 -0.71 -30.09 -31.85
N ASP A 229 -0.94 -29.01 -31.10
CA ASP A 229 0.10 -28.20 -30.49
C ASP A 229 -0.27 -27.88 -29.04
N CYS A 230 0.65 -28.06 -28.10
CA CYS A 230 0.32 -28.00 -26.68
C CYS A 230 0.76 -26.66 -26.07
N ALA A 231 -0.19 -25.77 -25.82
CA ALA A 231 0.05 -24.48 -25.17
C ALA A 231 0.75 -24.60 -23.80
N VAL A 232 0.41 -25.63 -23.00
CA VAL A 232 1.08 -25.87 -21.71
C VAL A 232 2.55 -26.20 -21.88
N ARG A 233 2.93 -26.96 -22.92
CA ARG A 233 4.35 -27.21 -23.24
C ARG A 233 5.06 -25.95 -23.70
N HIS A 234 4.39 -25.08 -24.44
CA HIS A 234 4.94 -23.80 -24.83
C HIS A 234 5.22 -22.93 -23.61
N MET A 235 4.31 -22.87 -22.64
CA MET A 235 4.53 -22.15 -21.38
C MET A 235 5.72 -22.74 -20.59
N GLY A 236 5.86 -24.05 -20.55
CA GLY A 236 7.06 -24.70 -19.99
C GLY A 236 8.35 -24.21 -20.65
N ALA A 237 8.36 -24.11 -21.99
CA ALA A 237 9.52 -23.59 -22.74
C ALA A 237 9.78 -22.08 -22.46
N VAL A 238 8.74 -21.27 -22.19
CA VAL A 238 8.89 -19.88 -21.76
C VAL A 238 9.56 -19.83 -20.40
N ILE A 239 9.10 -20.64 -19.43
CA ILE A 239 9.68 -20.69 -18.07
C ILE A 239 11.16 -21.12 -18.14
N ASP A 240 11.50 -22.13 -18.94
CA ASP A 240 12.90 -22.54 -19.16
C ASP A 240 13.76 -21.37 -19.69
N LYS A 241 13.20 -20.52 -20.56
CA LYS A 241 13.91 -19.33 -21.04
C LYS A 241 14.08 -18.27 -19.96
N PHE A 242 13.11 -18.13 -19.04
CA PHE A 242 13.24 -17.24 -17.91
C PHE A 242 14.40 -17.68 -17.02
N GLU A 243 14.44 -18.96 -16.65
CA GLU A 243 15.53 -19.52 -15.84
C GLU A 243 16.90 -19.40 -16.52
N ALA A 244 16.97 -19.77 -17.78
CA ALA A 244 18.25 -19.86 -18.50
C ALA A 244 18.81 -18.50 -18.94
N LYS A 245 17.96 -17.49 -19.17
CA LYS A 245 18.38 -16.23 -19.79
C LYS A 245 17.90 -14.99 -19.06
N LEU A 246 16.62 -14.92 -18.69
CA LEU A 246 16.03 -13.68 -18.19
C LEU A 246 16.51 -13.39 -16.76
N TYR A 247 16.37 -14.32 -15.83
CA TYR A 247 16.83 -14.15 -14.46
C TYR A 247 18.33 -13.83 -14.35
N PRO A 248 19.24 -14.53 -15.06
CA PRO A 248 20.65 -14.15 -15.07
C PRO A 248 20.89 -12.73 -15.62
N ALA A 249 20.19 -12.34 -16.70
CA ALA A 249 20.34 -11.01 -17.27
C ALA A 249 19.82 -9.91 -16.33
N MET A 250 18.72 -10.15 -15.62
CA MET A 250 18.17 -9.23 -14.63
C MET A 250 19.10 -9.11 -13.41
N SER A 251 19.61 -10.23 -12.91
CA SER A 251 20.55 -10.26 -11.76
C SER A 251 21.86 -9.54 -12.05
N ALA A 252 22.29 -9.51 -13.31
CA ALA A 252 23.49 -8.78 -13.74
C ALA A 252 23.28 -7.25 -13.79
N ARG A 253 22.04 -6.78 -13.85
CA ARG A 253 21.72 -5.35 -13.85
C ARG A 253 21.59 -4.85 -12.42
N ARG A 254 22.56 -4.08 -11.98
CA ARG A 254 22.59 -3.51 -10.64
C ARG A 254 22.56 -1.99 -10.70
N THR A 255 21.84 -1.39 -9.76
CA THR A 255 21.86 0.07 -9.56
C THR A 255 23.04 0.47 -8.68
N ASP A 256 23.59 1.66 -8.92
CA ASP A 256 24.60 2.28 -8.06
C ASP A 256 23.98 3.01 -6.84
N MET A 257 22.66 3.12 -6.79
CA MET A 257 21.96 3.72 -5.65
C MET A 257 22.25 2.93 -4.36
N PRO A 258 22.31 3.60 -3.21
CA PRO A 258 22.55 2.95 -1.91
C PRO A 258 21.30 2.19 -1.42
N VAL A 259 21.02 1.07 -2.05
CA VAL A 259 19.85 0.24 -1.72
C VAL A 259 20.21 -0.81 -0.67
N VAL A 260 19.34 -1.02 0.31
CA VAL A 260 19.47 -2.03 1.36
C VAL A 260 18.19 -2.88 1.40
N PRO A 261 18.28 -4.21 1.48
CA PRO A 261 19.48 -5.04 1.46
C PRO A 261 20.19 -5.04 0.09
N ASP A 262 21.44 -5.45 0.03
CA ASP A 262 22.25 -5.41 -1.19
C ASP A 262 21.62 -6.17 -2.38
N GLY A 263 20.92 -7.27 -2.12
CA GLY A 263 20.16 -8.01 -3.14
C GLY A 263 19.09 -7.18 -3.85
N ALA A 264 18.57 -6.15 -3.21
CA ALA A 264 17.56 -5.25 -3.81
C ALA A 264 18.14 -4.26 -4.84
N ARG A 265 19.47 -4.26 -5.05
CA ARG A 265 20.13 -3.50 -6.13
C ARG A 265 19.89 -4.07 -7.51
N SER A 266 19.53 -5.35 -7.62
CA SER A 266 19.21 -5.99 -8.89
C SER A 266 17.71 -5.97 -9.17
N SER A 267 17.35 -5.96 -10.46
CA SER A 267 15.96 -6.15 -10.86
C SER A 267 15.50 -7.57 -10.49
N THR A 268 14.24 -7.68 -10.11
CA THR A 268 13.61 -8.96 -9.73
C THR A 268 12.37 -9.21 -10.56
N MET A 269 12.00 -10.48 -10.72
CA MET A 269 10.77 -10.92 -11.35
C MET A 269 10.19 -12.09 -10.56
N ASN A 270 8.88 -12.11 -10.40
CA ASN A 270 8.14 -13.23 -9.84
C ASN A 270 7.15 -13.75 -10.87
N ILE A 271 6.92 -15.06 -10.89
CA ILE A 271 5.77 -15.67 -11.54
C ILE A 271 4.70 -15.81 -10.46
N ASN A 272 3.69 -14.94 -10.51
CA ASN A 272 2.68 -14.87 -9.43
C ASN A 272 1.59 -15.92 -9.59
N SER A 273 1.27 -16.29 -10.83
CA SER A 273 0.29 -17.34 -11.13
C SER A 273 0.59 -17.97 -12.48
N ILE A 274 0.11 -19.19 -12.66
CA ILE A 274 0.07 -19.90 -13.94
C ILE A 274 -1.25 -20.63 -14.04
N HIS A 275 -1.96 -20.43 -15.13
CA HIS A 275 -3.21 -21.10 -15.45
C HIS A 275 -3.14 -21.62 -16.88
N GLY A 276 -3.74 -22.78 -17.15
CA GLY A 276 -3.72 -23.30 -18.50
C GLY A 276 -4.33 -24.70 -18.59
N GLY A 277 -4.57 -25.14 -19.81
CA GLY A 277 -5.26 -26.39 -20.08
C GLY A 277 -6.78 -26.24 -20.03
N GLN A 278 -7.49 -27.34 -20.05
CA GLN A 278 -8.97 -27.36 -20.05
C GLN A 278 -9.50 -27.21 -18.60
N ALA A 279 -9.48 -26.02 -18.05
CA ALA A 279 -9.82 -25.74 -16.66
C ALA A 279 -11.30 -26.00 -16.29
N GLU A 280 -12.23 -25.93 -17.25
CA GLU A 280 -13.67 -26.04 -16.98
C GLU A 280 -14.17 -27.47 -16.69
N GLN A 281 -13.30 -28.47 -16.81
CA GLN A 281 -13.67 -29.88 -16.54
C GLN A 281 -13.22 -30.36 -15.15
N ALA A 282 -12.68 -29.50 -14.30
CA ALA A 282 -12.10 -29.89 -13.03
C ALA A 282 -13.10 -30.26 -11.93
N ASP A 283 -14.35 -29.82 -12.03
CA ASP A 283 -15.36 -29.99 -10.96
C ASP A 283 -16.16 -31.30 -11.05
N ASP A 284 -16.04 -32.07 -12.12
CA ASP A 284 -16.72 -33.36 -12.27
C ASP A 284 -15.72 -34.48 -12.63
N PHE A 285 -14.86 -34.83 -11.69
CA PHE A 285 -13.86 -35.88 -11.81
C PHE A 285 -14.46 -37.28 -11.69
N THR A 286 -15.61 -37.54 -12.32
CA THR A 286 -16.12 -38.91 -12.51
C THR A 286 -15.53 -39.59 -13.73
N GLY A 287 -14.71 -38.89 -14.52
CA GLY A 287 -14.05 -39.38 -15.73
C GLY A 287 -12.56 -39.08 -15.77
N LEU A 288 -11.83 -39.82 -16.59
CA LEU A 288 -10.46 -39.49 -16.94
C LEU A 288 -10.41 -38.10 -17.61
N PRO A 289 -9.34 -37.29 -17.38
CA PRO A 289 -9.16 -36.04 -18.08
C PRO A 289 -9.32 -36.21 -19.56
N ALA A 290 -9.82 -35.18 -20.26
CA ALA A 290 -10.02 -35.24 -21.71
C ALA A 290 -8.76 -35.76 -22.42
N HIS A 291 -8.96 -36.74 -23.27
CA HIS A 291 -7.89 -37.40 -24.05
C HIS A 291 -7.43 -36.49 -25.23
N CYS A 292 -7.16 -35.24 -24.95
CA CYS A 292 -6.71 -34.28 -25.96
C CYS A 292 -5.50 -33.47 -25.49
N VAL A 293 -4.78 -32.92 -26.44
CA VAL A 293 -3.71 -31.96 -26.19
C VAL A 293 -4.38 -30.63 -25.77
N PRO A 294 -4.06 -30.05 -24.62
CA PRO A 294 -4.64 -28.77 -24.21
C PRO A 294 -4.16 -27.64 -25.13
N ASP A 295 -5.07 -26.76 -25.43
CA ASP A 295 -4.84 -25.49 -26.12
C ASP A 295 -4.65 -24.31 -25.14
#